data_ad9749b80eb13cdcf060a679a1cdfc1a
#
_entry.id   ad9749b80eb13cdcf060a679a1cdfc1a
#
_cell.length_a   1.000
_cell.length_b   1.000
_cell.length_c   1.000
_cell.angle_alpha   90.00
_cell.angle_beta   90.00
_cell.angle_gamma   90.00
#
_symmetry.space_group_name_H-M   'P 1'
#
loop_
_entity.id
_entity.type
_entity.pdbx_description
1 polymer ?
#
loop_
_entity_poly.entity_id
_entity_poly.type
_entity_poly.pdbx_seq_one_letter_code
_entity_poly.pdbx_strand_id
1 'polypeptide(L)'
;MKQNFSIIKDGKEYWVARNVAVSCFVFTSIDGVWHVLANKRGDGTPDYQGYWNAPCGYLDYDETTAQAAMREVYEETGVKLDKVIFFGFNDSPRDNHQNVTFKYYSIISDPQLVNISINNRGGEYNEVADIQWIPIRKILNYN
;
A
#
# COMPACT_ATOMS: atom_id res chain seq x y z
N MET A 1 24.54 -8.68 13.44
CA MET A 1 23.67 -7.54 13.09
C MET A 1 24.10 -7.04 11.72
N LYS A 2 23.18 -6.93 10.75
CA LYS A 2 23.50 -6.30 9.45
C LYS A 2 23.64 -4.81 9.68
N GLN A 3 24.70 -4.22 9.15
CA GLN A 3 24.91 -2.76 9.19
C GLN A 3 24.49 -2.14 7.86
N ASN A 4 24.10 -0.88 7.90
CA ASN A 4 23.95 -0.09 6.69
C ASN A 4 25.30 0.00 5.97
N PHE A 5 25.27 0.07 4.66
CA PHE A 5 26.49 0.17 3.83
C PHE A 5 26.21 1.08 2.65
N SER A 6 27.24 1.46 1.92
CA SER A 6 27.11 2.23 0.69
C SER A 6 27.52 1.41 -0.52
N ILE A 7 26.99 1.79 -1.67
CA ILE A 7 27.38 1.29 -3.00
C ILE A 7 27.72 2.48 -3.90
N ILE A 8 28.62 2.25 -4.85
CA ILE A 8 28.90 3.24 -5.90
C ILE A 8 28.23 2.74 -7.20
N LYS A 9 27.37 3.57 -7.77
CA LYS A 9 26.73 3.32 -9.06
C LYS A 9 26.84 4.60 -9.90
N ASP A 10 27.31 4.46 -11.13
CA ASP A 10 27.50 5.57 -12.08
C ASP A 10 28.33 6.74 -11.48
N GLY A 11 29.38 6.42 -10.69
CA GLY A 11 30.26 7.40 -10.03
C GLY A 11 29.65 8.13 -8.84
N LYS A 12 28.43 7.78 -8.41
CA LYS A 12 27.73 8.35 -7.26
C LYS A 12 27.59 7.34 -6.14
N GLU A 13 27.82 7.79 -4.90
CA GLU A 13 27.63 6.97 -3.71
C GLU A 13 26.16 6.96 -3.27
N TYR A 14 25.63 5.76 -2.98
CA TYR A 14 24.29 5.53 -2.45
C TYR A 14 24.38 4.71 -1.15
N TRP A 15 23.66 5.15 -0.13
CA TRP A 15 23.52 4.40 1.10
C TRP A 15 22.41 3.35 0.98
N VAL A 16 22.70 2.15 1.43
CA VAL A 16 21.75 1.05 1.50
C VAL A 16 21.35 0.85 2.96
N ALA A 17 20.09 1.07 3.23
CA ALA A 17 19.47 0.97 4.55
C ALA A 17 18.12 0.26 4.45
N ARG A 18 17.37 0.23 5.56
CA ARG A 18 15.98 -0.27 5.55
C ARG A 18 15.11 0.65 4.70
N ASN A 19 14.25 0.05 3.91
CA ASN A 19 13.34 0.79 3.05
C ASN A 19 12.20 1.43 3.86
N VAL A 20 11.71 2.55 3.38
CA VAL A 20 10.47 3.16 3.86
C VAL A 20 9.33 2.75 2.93
N ALA A 21 8.23 2.31 3.52
CA ALA A 21 7.02 1.94 2.82
C ALA A 21 5.81 2.63 3.46
N VAL A 22 4.70 2.64 2.75
CA VAL A 22 3.41 3.15 3.21
C VAL A 22 2.32 2.10 3.02
N SER A 23 1.30 2.13 3.86
CA SER A 23 0.04 1.43 3.63
C SER A 23 -1.13 2.34 3.97
N CYS A 24 -2.23 2.24 3.23
CA CYS A 24 -3.41 3.07 3.43
C CYS A 24 -4.69 2.25 3.50
N PHE A 25 -5.40 2.34 4.61
CA PHE A 25 -6.70 1.71 4.81
C PHE A 25 -7.80 2.70 4.44
N VAL A 26 -8.50 2.45 3.35
CA VAL A 26 -9.61 3.29 2.90
C VAL A 26 -10.92 2.66 3.31
N PHE A 27 -11.74 3.40 4.04
CA PHE A 27 -13.02 2.94 4.55
C PHE A 27 -14.18 3.69 3.92
N THR A 28 -15.30 2.99 3.73
CA THR A 28 -16.59 3.58 3.35
C THR A 28 -17.74 2.80 3.96
N SER A 29 -18.92 3.43 4.04
CA SER A 29 -20.15 2.74 4.45
C SER A 29 -21.01 2.49 3.20
N ILE A 30 -21.35 1.23 2.95
CA ILE A 30 -22.27 0.80 1.90
C ILE A 30 -23.49 0.16 2.58
N ASP A 31 -24.67 0.72 2.39
CA ASP A 31 -25.91 0.27 3.02
C ASP A 31 -25.80 0.10 4.56
N GLY A 32 -25.12 1.03 5.21
CA GLY A 32 -24.92 1.02 6.67
C GLY A 32 -23.86 0.02 7.16
N VAL A 33 -23.17 -0.67 6.26
CA VAL A 33 -22.11 -1.65 6.59
C VAL A 33 -20.76 -1.05 6.24
N TRP A 34 -19.83 -1.06 7.19
CA TRP A 34 -18.46 -0.61 6.95
C TRP A 34 -17.67 -1.60 6.08
N HIS A 35 -17.02 -1.05 5.07
CA HIS A 35 -16.15 -1.77 4.15
C HIS A 35 -14.75 -1.16 4.16
N VAL A 36 -13.76 -1.96 3.86
CA VAL A 36 -12.39 -1.53 3.58
C VAL A 36 -12.03 -1.87 2.14
N LEU A 37 -11.33 -0.95 1.49
CA LEU A 37 -10.77 -1.18 0.17
C LEU A 37 -9.59 -2.13 0.28
N ALA A 38 -9.60 -3.18 -0.52
CA ALA A 38 -8.51 -4.15 -0.58
C ALA A 38 -8.20 -4.49 -2.03
N ASN A 39 -6.93 -4.71 -2.30
CA ASN A 39 -6.44 -5.26 -3.56
C ASN A 39 -5.86 -6.65 -3.34
N LYS A 40 -6.05 -7.52 -4.33
CA LYS A 40 -5.46 -8.85 -4.36
C LYS A 40 -4.14 -8.79 -5.09
N ARG A 41 -3.08 -9.24 -4.44
CA ARG A 41 -1.73 -9.24 -5.01
C ARG A 41 -1.67 -10.15 -6.24
N GLY A 42 -1.19 -9.60 -7.33
CA GLY A 42 -1.02 -10.30 -8.61
C GLY A 42 0.26 -11.14 -8.68
N ASP A 43 0.43 -11.80 -9.81
CA ASP A 43 1.59 -12.66 -10.09
C ASP A 43 2.88 -11.86 -10.40
N GLY A 44 2.77 -10.56 -10.70
CA GLY A 44 3.90 -9.64 -10.83
C GLY A 44 4.54 -9.23 -9.50
N THR A 45 3.90 -9.53 -8.35
CA THR A 45 4.47 -9.19 -7.05
C THR A 45 5.50 -10.22 -6.59
N PRO A 46 6.58 -9.79 -5.88
CA PRO A 46 7.67 -10.69 -5.47
C PRO A 46 7.25 -11.71 -4.39
N ASP A 47 6.18 -11.42 -3.63
CA ASP A 47 5.73 -12.23 -2.49
C ASP A 47 4.21 -12.14 -2.28
N TYR A 48 3.68 -13.05 -1.46
CA TYR A 48 2.26 -13.10 -1.05
C TYR A 48 1.25 -13.00 -2.21
N GLN A 49 1.58 -13.57 -3.37
CA GLN A 49 0.69 -13.61 -4.53
C GLN A 49 -0.66 -14.25 -4.16
N GLY A 50 -1.74 -13.63 -4.61
CA GLY A 50 -3.11 -14.08 -4.32
C GLY A 50 -3.66 -13.69 -2.94
N TYR A 51 -2.87 -13.06 -2.09
CA TYR A 51 -3.34 -12.53 -0.81
C TYR A 51 -3.99 -11.15 -0.97
N TRP A 52 -4.97 -10.89 -0.12
CA TRP A 52 -5.61 -9.58 -0.01
C TRP A 52 -4.83 -8.68 0.96
N ASN A 53 -4.60 -7.44 0.56
CA ASN A 53 -3.95 -6.44 1.39
C ASN A 53 -4.60 -5.05 1.20
N ALA A 54 -4.28 -4.13 2.10
CA ALA A 54 -4.54 -2.73 1.86
C ALA A 54 -3.54 -2.20 0.82
N PRO A 55 -3.90 -1.21 0.00
CA PRO A 55 -2.96 -0.53 -0.90
C PRO A 55 -1.68 -0.12 -0.18
N CYS A 56 -0.54 -0.45 -0.77
CA CYS A 56 0.77 -0.22 -0.16
C CYS A 56 1.90 -0.25 -1.19
N GLY A 57 2.95 0.51 -0.90
CA GLY A 57 4.17 0.49 -1.70
C GLY A 57 5.31 1.26 -1.05
N TYR A 58 6.38 1.46 -1.79
CA TYR A 58 7.55 2.18 -1.33
C TYR A 58 7.41 3.69 -1.47
N LEU A 59 8.09 4.42 -0.58
CA LEU A 59 8.24 5.86 -0.68
C LEU A 59 9.19 6.21 -1.83
N ASP A 60 8.72 7.02 -2.75
CA ASP A 60 9.53 7.57 -3.84
C ASP A 60 10.28 8.83 -3.41
N TYR A 61 11.27 9.25 -4.24
CA TYR A 61 11.93 10.54 -4.07
C TYR A 61 10.93 11.68 -4.30
N ASP A 62 11.18 12.80 -3.62
CA ASP A 62 10.42 14.05 -3.76
C ASP A 62 8.95 14.00 -3.34
N GLU A 63 8.53 12.97 -2.58
CA GLU A 63 7.21 12.89 -1.99
C GLU A 63 7.25 12.66 -0.47
N THR A 64 6.21 13.08 0.23
CA THR A 64 5.98 12.74 1.64
C THR A 64 5.31 11.37 1.75
N THR A 65 5.39 10.73 2.92
CA THR A 65 4.70 9.46 3.17
C THR A 65 3.18 9.56 3.02
N ALA A 66 2.59 10.73 3.29
CA ALA A 66 1.16 10.97 3.04
C ALA A 66 0.83 11.04 1.54
N GLN A 67 1.70 11.68 0.75
CA GLN A 67 1.55 11.71 -0.72
C GLN A 67 1.74 10.33 -1.32
N ALA A 68 2.75 9.57 -0.86
CA ALA A 68 2.95 8.17 -1.26
C ALA A 68 1.71 7.32 -0.97
N ALA A 69 1.11 7.45 0.22
CA ALA A 69 -0.08 6.70 0.59
C ALA A 69 -1.28 7.00 -0.34
N MET A 70 -1.47 8.26 -0.73
CA MET A 70 -2.53 8.63 -1.69
C MET A 70 -2.21 8.15 -3.11
N ARG A 71 -0.95 8.22 -3.53
CA ARG A 71 -0.48 7.73 -4.84
C ARG A 71 -0.71 6.22 -4.97
N GLU A 72 -0.27 5.43 -3.99
CA GLU A 72 -0.42 3.97 -4.01
C GLU A 72 -1.90 3.55 -4.05
N VAL A 73 -2.77 4.20 -3.26
CA VAL A 73 -4.22 3.94 -3.36
C VAL A 73 -4.72 4.20 -4.77
N TYR A 74 -4.31 5.31 -5.39
CA TYR A 74 -4.74 5.63 -6.74
C TYR A 74 -4.17 4.67 -7.79
N GLU A 75 -2.88 4.35 -7.71
CA GLU A 75 -2.20 3.45 -8.63
C GLU A 75 -2.76 2.03 -8.58
N GLU A 76 -2.96 1.50 -7.39
CA GLU A 76 -3.44 0.12 -7.21
C GLU A 76 -4.96 -0.02 -7.37
N THR A 77 -5.76 1.02 -7.08
CA THR A 77 -7.22 0.90 -7.00
C THR A 77 -8.02 1.90 -7.84
N GLY A 78 -7.42 3.00 -8.28
CA GLY A 78 -8.10 4.11 -8.97
C GLY A 78 -8.90 5.03 -8.07
N VAL A 79 -8.96 4.75 -6.78
CA VAL A 79 -9.66 5.61 -5.82
C VAL A 79 -8.83 6.87 -5.56
N LYS A 80 -9.43 8.03 -5.75
CA LYS A 80 -8.80 9.33 -5.45
C LYS A 80 -9.12 9.73 -4.02
N LEU A 81 -8.07 10.07 -3.27
CA LEU A 81 -8.17 10.58 -1.92
C LEU A 81 -7.74 12.04 -1.87
N ASP A 82 -8.49 12.87 -1.13
CA ASP A 82 -8.14 14.27 -0.87
C ASP A 82 -7.20 14.40 0.34
N LYS A 83 -7.27 13.44 1.27
CA LYS A 83 -6.44 13.43 2.48
C LYS A 83 -6.31 12.04 3.06
N VAL A 84 -5.26 11.84 3.81
CA VAL A 84 -5.02 10.66 4.64
C VAL A 84 -4.63 11.07 6.06
N ILE A 85 -4.92 10.22 7.03
CA ILE A 85 -4.64 10.43 8.45
C ILE A 85 -3.61 9.40 8.89
N PHE A 86 -2.48 9.86 9.39
CA PHE A 86 -1.46 9.01 9.99
C PHE A 86 -1.96 8.42 11.31
N PHE A 87 -1.76 7.11 11.51
CA PHE A 87 -2.15 6.46 12.75
C PHE A 87 -1.08 5.55 13.36
N GLY A 88 0.07 5.43 12.73
CA GLY A 88 1.19 4.67 13.29
C GLY A 88 2.15 4.13 12.24
N PHE A 89 3.13 3.38 12.68
CA PHE A 89 4.10 2.72 11.83
C PHE A 89 4.45 1.34 12.38
N ASN A 90 5.01 0.50 11.53
CA ASN A 90 5.63 -0.75 11.89
C ASN A 90 7.11 -0.71 11.48
N ASP A 91 7.99 -1.00 12.43
CA ASP A 91 9.44 -1.05 12.21
C ASP A 91 10.05 -2.38 12.70
N SER A 92 9.21 -3.41 12.81
CA SER A 92 9.61 -4.69 13.35
C SER A 92 10.80 -5.29 12.60
N PRO A 93 11.89 -5.65 13.30
CA PRO A 93 13.02 -6.34 12.69
C PRO A 93 12.72 -7.82 12.39
N ARG A 94 11.52 -8.30 12.74
CA ARG A 94 11.08 -9.68 12.48
C ARG A 94 10.42 -9.84 11.11
N ASP A 95 10.03 -8.74 10.48
CA ASP A 95 9.47 -8.78 9.13
C ASP A 95 10.54 -9.17 8.12
N ASN A 96 10.19 -9.96 7.12
CA ASN A 96 11.13 -10.46 6.11
C ASN A 96 11.92 -9.36 5.42
N HIS A 97 11.25 -8.27 5.05
CA HIS A 97 11.87 -7.12 4.38
C HIS A 97 12.41 -6.07 5.35
N GLN A 98 11.98 -6.14 6.63
CA GLN A 98 12.36 -5.17 7.67
C GLN A 98 12.07 -3.71 7.27
N ASN A 99 11.03 -3.48 6.47
CA ASN A 99 10.63 -2.13 6.09
C ASN A 99 10.19 -1.31 7.31
N VAL A 100 10.36 0.00 7.24
CA VAL A 100 9.66 0.94 8.12
C VAL A 100 8.40 1.37 7.40
N THR A 101 7.24 0.83 7.80
CA THR A 101 5.96 1.05 7.11
C THR A 101 5.11 2.06 7.85
N PHE A 102 4.88 3.22 7.26
CA PHE A 102 3.96 4.23 7.77
C PHE A 102 2.52 3.85 7.40
N LYS A 103 1.62 3.92 8.39
CA LYS A 103 0.22 3.50 8.25
C LYS A 103 -0.69 4.71 8.25
N TYR A 104 -1.52 4.76 7.23
CA TYR A 104 -2.52 5.81 7.02
C TYR A 104 -3.91 5.21 6.90
N TYR A 105 -4.93 6.03 7.15
CA TYR A 105 -6.30 5.72 6.78
C TYR A 105 -7.00 6.93 6.17
N SER A 106 -8.05 6.66 5.42
CA SER A 106 -9.00 7.65 4.93
C SER A 106 -10.41 7.12 5.03
N ILE A 107 -11.38 8.00 5.23
CA ILE A 107 -12.80 7.66 5.19
C ILE A 107 -13.42 8.48 4.06
N ILE A 108 -14.05 7.80 3.11
CA ILE A 108 -14.76 8.43 2.00
C ILE A 108 -16.26 8.20 2.16
N SER A 109 -17.07 9.22 1.83
CA SER A 109 -18.53 9.17 1.95
C SER A 109 -19.21 8.43 0.83
N ASP A 110 -18.59 8.43 -0.35
CA ASP A 110 -19.12 7.77 -1.56
C ASP A 110 -18.14 6.67 -2.02
N PRO A 111 -18.58 5.41 -2.08
CA PRO A 111 -17.74 4.33 -2.56
C PRO A 111 -17.47 4.52 -4.05
N GLN A 112 -16.28 5.04 -4.37
CA GLN A 112 -15.86 5.22 -5.75
C GLN A 112 -15.77 3.86 -6.45
N LEU A 113 -16.04 3.88 -7.75
CA LEU A 113 -15.85 2.71 -8.58
C LEU A 113 -14.37 2.35 -8.63
N VAL A 114 -14.05 1.16 -8.19
CA VAL A 114 -12.71 0.58 -8.33
C VAL A 114 -12.49 0.12 -9.77
N ASN A 115 -11.29 0.27 -10.26
CA ASN A 115 -10.96 -0.07 -11.64
C ASN A 115 -9.77 -1.03 -11.69
N ILE A 116 -10.07 -2.27 -11.94
CA ILE A 116 -9.10 -3.36 -12.03
C ILE A 116 -8.08 -3.21 -13.18
N SER A 117 -8.38 -2.39 -14.20
CA SER A 117 -7.47 -2.15 -15.33
C SER A 117 -6.30 -1.19 -15.00
N ILE A 118 -6.11 -0.89 -13.75
CA ILE A 118 -5.13 0.07 -13.22
C ILE A 118 -3.69 -0.43 -13.27
N ASN A 119 -3.48 -1.70 -13.46
CA ASN A 119 -2.15 -2.31 -13.60
C ASN A 119 -1.19 -1.58 -14.58
N ASN A 120 -1.66 -0.53 -15.25
CA ASN A 120 -0.89 0.28 -16.20
C ASN A 120 -0.70 1.75 -15.77
N ARG A 121 -1.04 2.13 -14.52
CA ARG A 121 -1.02 3.54 -14.09
C ARG A 121 0.22 3.96 -13.30
N GLY A 122 1.34 3.30 -13.51
CA GLY A 122 2.61 3.62 -12.87
C GLY A 122 3.17 2.49 -11.99
N GLY A 123 2.37 1.46 -11.72
CA GLY A 123 2.82 0.24 -11.07
C GLY A 123 3.45 -0.75 -12.05
N GLU A 124 4.15 -1.74 -11.52
CA GLU A 124 4.67 -2.84 -12.31
C GLU A 124 3.51 -3.69 -12.87
N TYR A 125 3.75 -4.28 -14.02
CA TYR A 125 2.77 -5.11 -14.73
C TYR A 125 2.31 -6.29 -13.85
N ASN A 126 0.99 -6.48 -13.70
CA ASN A 126 0.36 -7.55 -12.90
C ASN A 126 0.56 -7.47 -11.37
N GLU A 127 0.80 -6.30 -10.80
CA GLU A 127 0.85 -6.16 -9.34
C GLU A 127 -0.51 -6.40 -8.65
N VAL A 128 -1.59 -6.03 -9.31
CA VAL A 128 -2.96 -6.16 -8.78
C VAL A 128 -3.79 -7.10 -9.65
N ALA A 129 -4.28 -8.19 -9.03
CA ALA A 129 -5.13 -9.18 -9.69
C ALA A 129 -6.63 -8.92 -9.51
N ASP A 130 -7.04 -8.28 -8.41
CA ASP A 130 -8.45 -7.98 -8.11
C ASP A 130 -8.54 -6.84 -7.09
N ILE A 131 -9.66 -6.11 -7.06
CA ILE A 131 -9.91 -5.00 -6.15
C ILE A 131 -11.35 -5.10 -5.64
N GLN A 132 -11.54 -4.99 -4.33
CA GLN A 132 -12.88 -5.10 -3.73
C GLN A 132 -13.05 -4.18 -2.52
N TRP A 133 -14.28 -3.73 -2.32
CA TRP A 133 -14.76 -3.25 -1.04
C TRP A 133 -15.18 -4.45 -0.19
N ILE A 134 -14.38 -4.79 0.82
CA ILE A 134 -14.61 -5.96 1.67
C ILE A 134 -15.30 -5.52 2.96
N PRO A 135 -16.47 -6.10 3.32
CA PRO A 135 -17.09 -5.82 4.62
C PRO A 135 -16.13 -6.15 5.77
N ILE A 136 -15.91 -5.19 6.68
CA ILE A 136 -14.95 -5.34 7.78
C ILE A 136 -15.25 -6.59 8.64
N ARG A 137 -16.53 -6.92 8.83
CA ARG A 137 -16.95 -8.13 9.55
C ARG A 137 -16.38 -9.42 8.96
N LYS A 138 -16.14 -9.46 7.63
CA LYS A 138 -15.55 -10.65 6.99
C LYS A 138 -14.07 -10.81 7.33
N ILE A 139 -13.36 -9.70 7.53
CA ILE A 139 -11.94 -9.71 7.89
C ILE A 139 -11.76 -10.13 9.34
N LEU A 140 -12.62 -9.63 10.23
CA LEU A 140 -12.53 -9.92 11.67
C LEU A 140 -12.89 -11.37 12.01
N ASN A 141 -13.58 -12.08 11.13
CA ASN A 141 -13.98 -13.48 11.30
C ASN A 141 -12.99 -14.49 10.67
N TYR A 142 -11.90 -14.03 10.10
CA TYR A 142 -10.80 -14.89 9.67
C TYR A 142 -9.90 -15.20 10.89
N ASN A 143 -10.30 -16.21 11.67
CA ASN A 143 -9.46 -16.87 12.66
C ASN A 143 -8.99 -18.22 12.12
#